data_d12dabeccf26fa22efaabf9fd68d6bb7
#
_entry.id   d12dabeccf26fa22efaabf9fd68d6bb7
#
_cell.length_a   1.000
_cell.length_b   1.000
_cell.length_c   1.000
_cell.angle_alpha   90.00
_cell.angle_beta   90.00
_cell.angle_gamma   90.00
#
_symmetry.space_group_name_H-M   'P 1'
#
loop_
_entity.id
_entity.type
_entity.pdbx_description
1 polymer ?
#
loop_
_entity_poly.entity_id
_entity_poly.type
_entity_poly.pdbx_seq_one_letter_code
_entity_poly.pdbx_strand_id
1 'polypeptide(L)'
;MSANELVDMISQKVPASVQIDELKNTFPHGIVRGDVFTIGSLDGEAGKSLKIDINPRSPYFMKGSDFNGSQGIGGIVKILMEGRGMRLPEIKELFGNYLDDNAPPPVDQDIPQELGITFKRAIDVNTPYDSEHLYLSGDGEILCRVRRYNIKDNAGNPVMDSHGKPKKEFRQFTDSPYPRIPDVRPLYNIPNIVASEKVIWVEGEKCADALNEIGYTATCTMGGAGMLSRKSASRFDFSPLRDKELIIWGDNDNAGRKVAELVQELALNA
;
A
#
# COMPACT_ATOMS: atom_id res chain seq x y z
N MET A 1 -27.05 18.37 -5.84
CA MET A 1 -25.85 17.51 -6.01
C MET A 1 -25.13 17.46 -4.68
N SER A 2 -24.91 16.28 -4.14
CA SER A 2 -24.12 16.06 -2.93
C SER A 2 -22.61 16.14 -3.25
N ALA A 3 -21.77 16.24 -2.21
CA ALA A 3 -20.30 16.23 -2.39
C ALA A 3 -19.84 14.91 -3.03
N ASN A 4 -20.43 13.78 -2.68
CA ASN A 4 -20.06 12.47 -3.24
C ASN A 4 -20.40 12.37 -4.73
N GLU A 5 -21.59 12.84 -5.13
CA GLU A 5 -21.97 12.87 -6.54
C GLU A 5 -21.01 13.76 -7.37
N LEU A 6 -20.58 14.88 -6.83
CA LEU A 6 -19.61 15.75 -7.50
C LEU A 6 -18.22 15.09 -7.58
N VAL A 7 -17.77 14.38 -6.53
CA VAL A 7 -16.52 13.60 -6.55
C VAL A 7 -16.55 12.55 -7.65
N ASP A 8 -17.66 11.80 -7.76
CA ASP A 8 -17.80 10.74 -8.77
C ASP A 8 -17.81 11.33 -10.17
N MET A 9 -18.53 12.44 -10.40
CA MET A 9 -18.54 13.12 -11.70
C MET A 9 -17.15 13.66 -12.09
N ILE A 10 -16.44 14.30 -11.17
CA ILE A 10 -15.09 14.82 -11.44
C ILE A 10 -14.13 13.68 -11.73
N SER A 11 -14.16 12.59 -10.96
CA SER A 11 -13.27 11.45 -11.18
C SER A 11 -13.48 10.77 -12.53
N GLN A 12 -14.70 10.83 -13.08
CA GLN A 12 -15.07 10.23 -14.35
C GLN A 12 -14.85 11.15 -15.56
N LYS A 13 -15.11 12.46 -15.40
CA LYS A 13 -15.19 13.40 -16.51
C LYS A 13 -14.05 14.40 -16.61
N VAL A 14 -13.33 14.69 -15.50
CA VAL A 14 -12.25 15.68 -15.48
C VAL A 14 -10.91 14.99 -15.69
N PRO A 15 -10.13 15.39 -16.71
CA PRO A 15 -8.79 14.83 -16.92
C PRO A 15 -7.90 14.92 -15.68
N ALA A 16 -7.10 13.89 -15.46
CA ALA A 16 -6.20 13.85 -14.30
C ALA A 16 -5.19 15.02 -14.28
N SER A 17 -4.71 15.44 -15.45
CA SER A 17 -3.84 16.61 -15.57
C SER A 17 -4.48 17.88 -14.99
N VAL A 18 -5.74 18.12 -15.31
CA VAL A 18 -6.51 19.28 -14.81
C VAL A 18 -6.66 19.22 -13.28
N GLN A 19 -6.95 18.04 -12.74
CA GLN A 19 -7.05 17.87 -11.28
C GLN A 19 -5.69 18.08 -10.59
N ILE A 20 -4.58 17.63 -11.19
CA ILE A 20 -3.23 17.82 -10.67
C ILE A 20 -2.84 19.30 -10.74
N ASP A 21 -3.18 20.00 -11.80
CA ASP A 21 -2.89 21.44 -11.93
C ASP A 21 -3.68 22.24 -10.90
N GLU A 22 -4.96 21.92 -10.67
CA GLU A 22 -5.72 22.55 -9.60
C GLU A 22 -5.17 22.26 -8.20
N LEU A 23 -4.64 21.04 -7.98
CA LEU A 23 -3.93 20.72 -6.74
C LEU A 23 -2.69 21.59 -6.55
N LYS A 24 -1.88 21.79 -7.62
CA LYS A 24 -0.69 22.65 -7.59
C LYS A 24 -1.05 24.11 -7.40
N ASN A 25 -2.10 24.58 -8.07
CA ASN A 25 -2.62 25.94 -7.92
C ASN A 25 -3.13 26.20 -6.49
N THR A 26 -3.72 25.19 -5.86
CA THR A 26 -4.18 25.25 -4.48
C THR A 26 -3.01 25.35 -3.50
N PHE A 27 -1.94 24.63 -3.77
CA PHE A 27 -0.78 24.53 -2.87
C PHE A 27 0.52 24.83 -3.62
N PRO A 28 0.83 26.09 -3.89
CA PRO A 28 2.02 26.49 -4.67
C PRO A 28 3.36 26.10 -4.02
N HIS A 29 3.37 25.83 -2.71
CA HIS A 29 4.56 25.35 -1.99
C HIS A 29 4.68 23.81 -1.96
N GLY A 30 3.75 23.10 -2.59
CA GLY A 30 3.77 21.66 -2.67
C GLY A 30 4.88 21.13 -3.58
N ILE A 31 5.40 19.97 -3.24
CA ILE A 31 6.50 19.34 -3.98
C ILE A 31 6.02 18.00 -4.55
N VAL A 32 6.19 17.83 -5.85
CA VAL A 32 5.96 16.56 -6.54
C VAL A 32 7.22 15.70 -6.47
N ARG A 33 7.08 14.45 -6.04
CA ARG A 33 8.13 13.42 -6.07
C ARG A 33 7.55 12.09 -6.55
N GLY A 34 7.80 11.75 -7.80
CA GLY A 34 7.17 10.59 -8.44
C GLY A 34 5.64 10.72 -8.42
N ASP A 35 4.97 9.74 -7.87
CA ASP A 35 3.50 9.64 -7.83
C ASP A 35 2.86 10.40 -6.66
N VAL A 36 3.63 11.18 -5.91
CA VAL A 36 3.17 11.80 -4.67
C VAL A 36 3.39 13.32 -4.71
N PHE A 37 2.33 14.07 -4.43
CA PHE A 37 2.37 15.48 -4.09
C PHE A 37 2.45 15.63 -2.57
N THR A 38 3.37 16.46 -2.09
CA THR A 38 3.66 16.59 -0.66
C THR A 38 3.58 18.05 -0.25
N ILE A 39 2.89 18.33 0.85
CA ILE A 39 2.70 19.66 1.45
C ILE A 39 2.68 19.54 2.98
N GLY A 40 2.81 20.64 3.74
CA GLY A 40 2.77 20.60 5.20
C GLY A 40 1.39 20.27 5.75
N SER A 41 0.37 20.99 5.32
CA SER A 41 -1.03 20.82 5.70
C SER A 41 -1.97 21.30 4.60
N LEU A 42 -3.28 21.17 4.80
CA LEU A 42 -4.29 21.77 3.90
C LEU A 42 -4.33 23.29 3.98
N ASP A 43 -3.71 23.91 4.96
CA ASP A 43 -3.54 25.37 5.02
C ASP A 43 -2.47 25.90 4.06
N GLY A 44 -1.79 24.98 3.33
CA GLY A 44 -0.83 25.33 2.28
C GLY A 44 0.60 25.60 2.77
N GLU A 45 0.91 25.28 4.01
CA GLU A 45 2.26 25.44 4.56
C GLU A 45 3.28 24.54 3.86
N ALA A 46 4.50 25.02 3.69
CA ALA A 46 5.60 24.20 3.21
C ALA A 46 5.90 23.06 4.22
N GLY A 47 6.03 21.83 3.74
CA GLY A 47 6.28 20.70 4.64
C GLY A 47 6.18 19.34 3.93
N LYS A 48 6.10 18.28 4.74
CA LYS A 48 6.06 16.91 4.24
C LYS A 48 5.02 16.03 4.95
N SER A 49 4.15 16.63 5.75
CA SER A 49 3.21 15.91 6.61
C SER A 49 2.03 15.35 5.82
N LEU A 50 1.52 16.10 4.85
CA LEU A 50 0.43 15.69 4.00
C LEU A 50 0.96 15.15 2.67
N LYS A 51 0.56 13.93 2.34
CA LYS A 51 0.89 13.26 1.07
C LYS A 51 -0.38 12.94 0.31
N ILE A 52 -0.43 13.36 -0.94
CA ILE A 52 -1.57 13.13 -1.85
C ILE A 52 -1.06 12.29 -3.03
N ASP A 53 -1.74 11.20 -3.31
CA ASP A 53 -1.45 10.36 -4.47
C ASP A 53 -1.92 11.09 -5.74
N ILE A 54 -0.99 11.32 -6.66
CA ILE A 54 -1.26 11.98 -7.94
C ILE A 54 -1.11 11.04 -9.15
N ASN A 55 -1.00 9.72 -8.91
CA ASN A 55 -0.97 8.73 -9.98
C ASN A 55 -2.41 8.47 -10.49
N PRO A 56 -2.79 8.88 -11.71
CA PRO A 56 -4.13 8.67 -12.24
C PRO A 56 -4.54 7.21 -12.40
N ARG A 57 -3.56 6.31 -12.40
CA ARG A 57 -3.79 4.85 -12.46
C ARG A 57 -3.93 4.23 -11.09
N SER A 58 -3.84 5.04 -10.04
CA SER A 58 -4.00 4.60 -8.65
C SER A 58 -5.46 4.71 -8.22
N PRO A 59 -6.00 3.73 -7.47
CA PRO A 59 -7.32 3.84 -6.84
C PRO A 59 -7.36 4.90 -5.74
N TYR A 60 -6.19 5.40 -5.36
CA TYR A 60 -6.01 6.46 -4.38
C TYR A 60 -5.73 7.82 -5.04
N PHE A 61 -5.92 7.94 -6.36
CA PHE A 61 -5.75 9.21 -7.07
C PHE A 61 -6.50 10.34 -6.37
N MET A 62 -5.82 11.45 -6.12
CA MET A 62 -6.30 12.61 -5.35
C MET A 62 -6.73 12.30 -3.91
N LYS A 63 -6.36 11.14 -3.36
CA LYS A 63 -6.54 10.83 -1.93
C LYS A 63 -5.24 11.06 -1.19
N GLY A 64 -5.34 11.47 0.05
CA GLY A 64 -4.18 11.78 0.85
C GLY A 64 -4.33 11.37 2.31
N SER A 65 -3.20 11.36 3.02
CA SER A 65 -3.15 11.15 4.46
C SER A 65 -2.16 12.12 5.08
N ASP A 66 -2.53 12.67 6.22
CA ASP A 66 -1.63 13.42 7.08
C ASP A 66 -0.89 12.45 8.02
N PHE A 67 0.38 12.72 8.27
CA PHE A 67 1.19 11.95 9.22
C PHE A 67 0.68 12.04 10.67
N ASN A 68 -0.03 13.08 11.00
CA ASN A 68 -0.67 13.27 12.31
C ASN A 68 -2.01 12.54 12.47
N GLY A 69 -2.44 11.80 11.45
CA GLY A 69 -3.23 10.59 11.57
C GLY A 69 -4.72 10.72 11.86
N SER A 70 -5.37 11.87 11.69
CA SER A 70 -6.78 11.94 12.07
C SER A 70 -7.80 12.03 10.94
N GLN A 71 -7.42 12.36 9.72
CA GLN A 71 -8.41 12.41 8.62
C GLN A 71 -7.78 12.05 7.25
N GLY A 72 -8.34 11.02 6.60
CA GLY A 72 -8.07 10.75 5.20
C GLY A 72 -8.68 11.84 4.30
N ILE A 73 -7.92 12.31 3.31
CA ILE A 73 -8.41 13.25 2.32
C ILE A 73 -8.99 12.47 1.15
N GLY A 74 -10.25 12.70 0.87
CA GLY A 74 -11.02 11.98 -0.13
C GLY A 74 -11.27 12.76 -1.41
N GLY A 75 -10.26 12.88 -2.31
CA GLY A 75 -10.45 13.44 -3.63
C GLY A 75 -10.29 14.95 -3.73
N ILE A 76 -10.21 15.45 -5.00
CA ILE A 76 -9.95 16.86 -5.31
C ILE A 76 -11.02 17.81 -4.75
N VAL A 77 -12.28 17.37 -4.66
CA VAL A 77 -13.37 18.18 -4.11
C VAL A 77 -13.09 18.55 -2.65
N LYS A 78 -12.70 17.57 -1.83
CA LYS A 78 -12.37 17.82 -0.43
C LYS A 78 -11.13 18.70 -0.28
N ILE A 79 -10.15 18.50 -1.13
CA ILE A 79 -8.93 19.31 -1.19
C ILE A 79 -9.27 20.79 -1.46
N LEU A 80 -10.15 21.06 -2.43
CA LEU A 80 -10.56 22.43 -2.77
C LEU A 80 -11.46 23.05 -1.70
N MET A 81 -12.32 22.28 -1.06
CA MET A 81 -13.14 22.78 0.04
C MET A 81 -12.32 23.15 1.26
N GLU A 82 -11.41 22.30 1.68
CA GLU A 82 -10.60 22.52 2.88
C GLU A 82 -9.38 23.43 2.62
N GLY A 83 -8.70 23.26 1.49
CA GLY A 83 -7.48 24.02 1.19
C GLY A 83 -7.72 25.41 0.58
N ARG A 84 -8.86 25.64 -0.12
CA ARG A 84 -9.22 26.93 -0.72
C ARG A 84 -10.51 27.54 -0.16
N GLY A 85 -11.18 26.84 0.75
CA GLY A 85 -12.47 27.28 1.29
C GLY A 85 -13.60 27.34 0.24
N MET A 86 -13.46 26.60 -0.88
CA MET A 86 -14.45 26.63 -1.97
C MET A 86 -15.72 25.88 -1.58
N ARG A 87 -16.87 26.41 -2.01
CA ARG A 87 -18.16 25.74 -1.86
C ARG A 87 -18.45 24.85 -3.08
N LEU A 88 -19.29 23.85 -2.92
CA LEU A 88 -19.64 22.89 -4.00
C LEU A 88 -20.07 23.56 -5.32
N PRO A 89 -20.89 24.65 -5.34
CA PRO A 89 -21.25 25.34 -6.57
C PRO A 89 -20.03 25.94 -7.28
N GLU A 90 -19.07 26.48 -6.55
CA GLU A 90 -17.85 27.10 -7.09
C GLU A 90 -16.92 26.01 -7.69
N ILE A 91 -16.82 24.86 -7.04
CA ILE A 91 -16.07 23.70 -7.57
C ILE A 91 -16.74 23.17 -8.83
N LYS A 92 -18.07 23.11 -8.85
CA LYS A 92 -18.84 22.72 -10.05
C LYS A 92 -18.60 23.69 -11.21
N GLU A 93 -18.56 24.97 -10.95
CA GLU A 93 -18.25 26.00 -11.96
C GLU A 93 -16.81 25.88 -12.46
N LEU A 94 -15.84 25.66 -11.57
CA LEU A 94 -14.42 25.47 -11.89
C LEU A 94 -14.21 24.36 -12.91
N PHE A 95 -14.92 23.25 -12.77
CA PHE A 95 -14.83 22.09 -13.67
C PHE A 95 -15.97 22.05 -14.71
N GLY A 96 -16.77 23.12 -14.84
CA GLY A 96 -18.00 23.15 -15.64
C GLY A 96 -17.84 22.69 -17.09
N ASN A 97 -16.74 23.06 -17.74
CA ASN A 97 -16.42 22.65 -19.12
C ASN A 97 -16.27 21.12 -19.29
N TYR A 98 -15.99 20.39 -18.21
CA TYR A 98 -15.82 18.93 -18.21
C TYR A 98 -17.07 18.21 -17.69
N LEU A 99 -17.92 18.89 -16.94
CA LEU A 99 -19.07 18.28 -16.30
C LEU A 99 -20.35 18.34 -17.15
N ASP A 100 -20.32 19.05 -18.29
CA ASP A 100 -21.40 19.07 -19.28
C ASP A 100 -21.58 17.67 -19.89
N ASP A 101 -22.83 17.25 -20.08
CA ASP A 101 -23.16 15.94 -20.69
C ASP A 101 -22.73 15.85 -22.16
N ASN A 102 -22.50 16.99 -22.81
CA ASN A 102 -21.94 17.07 -24.16
C ASN A 102 -20.42 17.20 -24.21
N ALA A 103 -19.74 17.26 -23.06
CA ALA A 103 -18.30 17.30 -23.02
C ALA A 103 -17.73 15.98 -23.62
N PRO A 104 -16.72 16.05 -24.49
CA PRO A 104 -16.06 14.82 -24.96
C PRO A 104 -15.52 14.06 -23.72
N PRO A 105 -15.56 12.71 -23.75
CA PRO A 105 -14.99 11.91 -22.67
C PRO A 105 -13.53 12.35 -22.47
N PRO A 106 -13.03 12.37 -21.23
CA PRO A 106 -11.65 12.69 -20.97
C PRO A 106 -10.79 11.74 -21.82
N VAL A 107 -9.93 12.31 -22.65
CA VAL A 107 -8.94 11.52 -23.38
C VAL A 107 -8.00 10.98 -22.30
N ASP A 108 -8.35 9.80 -21.83
CA ASP A 108 -7.51 9.05 -20.93
C ASP A 108 -6.30 8.65 -21.74
N GLN A 109 -5.21 9.36 -21.64
CA GLN A 109 -4.00 8.70 -22.03
C GLN A 109 -2.72 9.44 -21.88
N ASP A 110 -2.64 10.68 -22.07
CA ASP A 110 -1.35 11.33 -21.99
C ASP A 110 -1.40 12.41 -20.92
N ILE A 111 -1.03 12.01 -19.71
CA ILE A 111 -0.55 13.02 -18.76
C ILE A 111 0.60 13.68 -19.49
N PRO A 112 0.49 14.97 -19.80
CA PRO A 112 1.44 15.62 -20.66
C PRO A 112 2.85 15.38 -20.14
N GLN A 113 3.77 14.91 -20.97
CA GLN A 113 5.20 14.82 -20.66
C GLN A 113 5.74 16.17 -20.15
N GLU A 114 5.04 17.24 -20.44
CA GLU A 114 5.25 18.62 -19.96
C GLU A 114 5.24 18.75 -18.44
N LEU A 115 4.53 17.87 -17.70
CA LEU A 115 4.55 17.88 -16.24
C LEU A 115 5.85 17.29 -15.66
N GLY A 116 6.69 16.63 -16.48
CA GLY A 116 7.91 15.96 -16.02
C GLY A 116 7.66 14.82 -15.04
N ILE A 117 6.43 14.31 -14.97
CA ILE A 117 6.01 13.28 -14.01
C ILE A 117 5.90 11.96 -14.77
N THR A 118 6.68 10.97 -14.35
CA THR A 118 6.55 9.60 -14.83
C THR A 118 5.77 8.79 -13.80
N PHE A 119 4.53 8.42 -14.13
CA PHE A 119 3.71 7.59 -13.25
C PHE A 119 4.06 6.12 -13.40
N LYS A 120 4.25 5.45 -12.26
CA LYS A 120 4.36 4.00 -12.26
C LYS A 120 2.99 3.38 -12.53
N ARG A 121 2.97 2.27 -13.28
CA ARG A 121 1.75 1.49 -13.44
C ARG A 121 1.25 1.05 -12.06
N ALA A 122 0.00 1.33 -11.74
CA ALA A 122 -0.61 0.82 -10.51
C ALA A 122 -0.62 -0.71 -10.55
N ILE A 123 -0.19 -1.32 -9.45
CA ILE A 123 -0.29 -2.76 -9.25
C ILE A 123 -1.69 -3.05 -8.70
N ASP A 124 -2.43 -3.92 -9.37
CA ASP A 124 -3.73 -4.44 -8.94
C ASP A 124 -3.73 -5.97 -8.87
N VAL A 125 -4.86 -6.56 -8.51
CA VAL A 125 -5.00 -8.02 -8.38
C VAL A 125 -4.80 -8.77 -9.70
N ASN A 126 -4.96 -8.12 -10.87
CA ASN A 126 -4.77 -8.70 -12.20
C ASN A 126 -3.35 -8.50 -12.74
N THR A 127 -2.52 -7.69 -12.06
CA THR A 127 -1.13 -7.47 -12.47
C THR A 127 -0.35 -8.77 -12.37
N PRO A 128 0.31 -9.24 -13.46
CA PRO A 128 1.14 -10.44 -13.42
C PRO A 128 2.22 -10.36 -12.34
N TYR A 129 2.41 -11.44 -11.61
CA TYR A 129 3.36 -11.54 -10.49
C TYR A 129 4.31 -12.74 -10.69
N ASP A 130 5.45 -12.73 -10.00
CA ASP A 130 6.45 -13.79 -10.10
C ASP A 130 6.21 -14.92 -9.09
N SER A 131 5.72 -14.62 -7.91
CA SER A 131 5.33 -15.61 -6.90
C SER A 131 4.23 -15.07 -5.98
N GLU A 132 3.45 -15.99 -5.41
CA GLU A 132 2.38 -15.70 -4.47
C GLU A 132 2.48 -16.62 -3.25
N HIS A 133 2.26 -16.06 -2.07
CA HIS A 133 2.09 -16.79 -0.82
C HIS A 133 0.70 -16.49 -0.26
N LEU A 134 -0.04 -17.53 0.08
CA LEU A 134 -1.39 -17.44 0.65
C LEU A 134 -1.31 -17.49 2.17
N TYR A 135 -1.88 -16.50 2.81
CA TYR A 135 -2.10 -16.47 4.25
C TYR A 135 -3.52 -16.95 4.52
N LEU A 136 -3.65 -18.08 5.18
CA LEU A 136 -4.91 -18.77 5.40
C LEU A 136 -5.32 -18.70 6.87
N SER A 137 -6.63 -18.72 7.13
CA SER A 137 -7.19 -18.97 8.46
C SER A 137 -6.96 -20.41 8.90
N GLY A 138 -7.27 -20.75 10.14
CA GLY A 138 -7.24 -22.14 10.62
C GLY A 138 -8.16 -23.08 9.83
N ASP A 139 -9.24 -22.54 9.28
CA ASP A 139 -10.23 -23.29 8.46
C ASP A 139 -9.87 -23.28 6.96
N GLY A 140 -8.74 -22.70 6.57
CA GLY A 140 -8.24 -22.67 5.20
C GLY A 140 -8.80 -21.54 4.32
N GLU A 141 -9.52 -20.57 4.87
CA GLU A 141 -9.97 -19.38 4.13
C GLU A 141 -8.82 -18.41 3.87
N ILE A 142 -8.84 -17.76 2.71
CA ILE A 142 -7.78 -16.81 2.33
C ILE A 142 -7.98 -15.49 3.09
N LEU A 143 -7.07 -15.18 4.00
CA LEU A 143 -7.02 -13.92 4.74
C LEU A 143 -6.26 -12.82 3.96
N CYS A 144 -5.19 -13.22 3.28
CA CYS A 144 -4.35 -12.30 2.51
C CYS A 144 -3.51 -13.07 1.49
N ARG A 145 -3.16 -12.39 0.40
CA ARG A 145 -2.21 -12.84 -0.62
C ARG A 145 -1.01 -11.92 -0.61
N VAL A 146 0.18 -12.46 -0.49
CA VAL A 146 1.42 -11.70 -0.63
C VAL A 146 2.04 -12.05 -1.98
N ARG A 147 2.12 -11.07 -2.87
CA ARG A 147 2.66 -11.24 -4.23
C ARG A 147 3.99 -10.52 -4.38
N ARG A 148 4.92 -11.17 -5.03
CA ARG A 148 6.22 -10.64 -5.39
C ARG A 148 6.24 -10.24 -6.86
N TYR A 149 6.81 -9.07 -7.12
CA TYR A 149 7.02 -8.50 -8.45
C TYR A 149 8.51 -8.19 -8.63
N ASN A 150 9.16 -8.79 -9.63
CA ASN A 150 10.50 -8.42 -10.04
C ASN A 150 10.41 -7.17 -10.91
N ILE A 151 11.05 -6.10 -10.49
CA ILE A 151 10.98 -4.80 -11.18
C ILE A 151 11.85 -4.86 -12.43
N LYS A 152 11.22 -4.59 -13.58
CA LYS A 152 11.88 -4.55 -14.90
C LYS A 152 11.74 -3.16 -15.49
N ASP A 153 12.72 -2.78 -16.31
CA ASP A 153 12.66 -1.56 -17.13
C ASP A 153 11.74 -1.76 -18.37
N ASN A 154 11.59 -0.71 -19.18
CA ASN A 154 10.74 -0.76 -20.37
C ASN A 154 11.25 -1.74 -21.44
N ALA A 155 12.51 -2.16 -21.38
CA ALA A 155 13.12 -3.16 -22.26
C ALA A 155 13.00 -4.59 -21.69
N GLY A 156 12.41 -4.76 -20.49
CA GLY A 156 12.25 -6.04 -19.81
C GLY A 156 13.46 -6.49 -18.97
N ASN A 157 14.50 -5.67 -18.85
CA ASN A 157 15.67 -6.00 -18.06
C ASN A 157 15.42 -5.76 -16.56
N PRO A 158 16.01 -6.56 -15.65
CA PRO A 158 15.90 -6.34 -14.23
C PRO A 158 16.46 -4.97 -13.83
N VAL A 159 15.68 -4.18 -13.11
CA VAL A 159 16.18 -2.97 -12.45
C VAL A 159 16.98 -3.38 -11.22
N MET A 160 18.20 -2.87 -11.07
CA MET A 160 19.06 -3.17 -9.94
C MET A 160 18.87 -2.18 -8.80
N ASP A 161 19.04 -2.64 -7.55
CA ASP A 161 19.11 -1.78 -6.38
C ASP A 161 20.51 -1.16 -6.20
N SER A 162 20.70 -0.37 -5.14
CA SER A 162 21.99 0.26 -4.82
C SER A 162 23.11 -0.72 -4.49
N HIS A 163 22.81 -2.01 -4.29
CA HIS A 163 23.76 -3.09 -3.99
C HIS A 163 23.98 -4.02 -5.20
N GLY A 164 23.45 -3.67 -6.38
CA GLY A 164 23.57 -4.47 -7.59
C GLY A 164 22.70 -5.73 -7.59
N LYS A 165 21.68 -5.82 -6.75
CA LYS A 165 20.71 -6.93 -6.73
C LYS A 165 19.44 -6.57 -7.50
N PRO A 166 18.78 -7.52 -8.18
CA PRO A 166 17.50 -7.28 -8.82
C PRO A 166 16.47 -6.73 -7.83
N LYS A 167 15.92 -5.58 -8.16
CA LYS A 167 14.90 -4.91 -7.35
C LYS A 167 13.60 -5.70 -7.40
N LYS A 168 12.99 -5.86 -6.23
CA LYS A 168 11.72 -6.56 -6.06
C LYS A 168 10.77 -5.76 -5.19
N GLU A 169 9.48 -5.91 -5.45
CA GLU A 169 8.42 -5.33 -4.64
C GLU A 169 7.50 -6.44 -4.15
N PHE A 170 6.97 -6.27 -2.94
CA PHE A 170 5.95 -7.14 -2.38
C PHE A 170 4.68 -6.32 -2.18
N ARG A 171 3.53 -6.90 -2.53
CA ARG A 171 2.21 -6.30 -2.34
C ARG A 171 1.29 -7.30 -1.68
N GLN A 172 0.52 -6.80 -0.73
CA GLN A 172 -0.49 -7.58 -0.01
C GLN A 172 -1.87 -7.27 -0.61
N PHE A 173 -2.69 -8.31 -0.78
CA PHE A 173 -4.06 -8.19 -1.26
C PHE A 173 -4.99 -8.94 -0.30
N THR A 174 -6.03 -8.26 0.16
CA THR A 174 -7.15 -8.83 0.90
C THR A 174 -8.32 -9.05 -0.06
N ASP A 175 -9.50 -8.66 0.29
CA ASP A 175 -10.73 -8.62 -0.51
C ASP A 175 -10.78 -7.48 -1.55
N SER A 176 -9.80 -6.56 -1.50
CA SER A 176 -9.68 -5.43 -2.43
C SER A 176 -8.93 -5.80 -3.71
N PRO A 177 -9.33 -5.29 -4.89
CA PRO A 177 -8.57 -5.46 -6.13
C PRO A 177 -7.22 -4.74 -6.10
N TYR A 178 -6.98 -3.87 -5.13
CA TYR A 178 -5.75 -3.10 -4.97
C TYR A 178 -4.97 -3.53 -3.73
N PRO A 179 -3.64 -3.32 -3.71
CA PRO A 179 -2.81 -3.67 -2.58
C PRO A 179 -3.32 -3.05 -1.28
N ARG A 180 -3.57 -3.88 -0.29
CA ARG A 180 -3.97 -3.48 1.06
C ARG A 180 -3.33 -4.42 2.07
N ILE A 181 -2.68 -3.85 3.07
CA ILE A 181 -2.16 -4.60 4.22
C ILE A 181 -3.34 -4.84 5.17
N PRO A 182 -3.59 -6.10 5.61
CA PRO A 182 -4.65 -6.37 6.57
C PRO A 182 -4.39 -5.65 7.90
N ASP A 183 -5.46 -5.19 8.55
CA ASP A 183 -5.38 -4.48 9.83
C ASP A 183 -4.78 -5.37 10.92
N VAL A 184 -5.25 -6.63 10.99
CA VAL A 184 -4.62 -7.69 11.77
C VAL A 184 -3.82 -8.58 10.82
N ARG A 185 -2.54 -8.70 11.07
CA ARG A 185 -1.60 -9.45 10.21
C ARG A 185 -1.48 -10.89 10.72
N PRO A 186 -1.96 -11.85 9.94
CA PRO A 186 -1.85 -13.26 10.30
C PRO A 186 -0.41 -13.76 10.20
N LEU A 187 -0.12 -14.86 10.88
CA LEU A 187 1.05 -15.68 10.62
C LEU A 187 0.87 -16.47 9.32
N TYR A 188 1.98 -16.83 8.68
CA TYR A 188 1.97 -17.73 7.53
C TYR A 188 1.67 -19.16 7.97
N ASN A 189 0.95 -19.93 7.14
CA ASN A 189 0.72 -21.38 7.33
C ASN A 189 -0.07 -21.74 8.62
N ILE A 190 -1.05 -20.95 9.02
CA ILE A 190 -1.87 -21.18 10.22
C ILE A 190 -2.51 -22.59 10.24
N PRO A 191 -3.06 -23.16 9.14
CA PRO A 191 -3.67 -24.50 9.18
C PRO A 191 -2.72 -25.57 9.73
N ASN A 192 -1.45 -25.55 9.31
CA ASN A 192 -0.47 -26.51 9.79
C ASN A 192 0.01 -26.17 11.22
N ILE A 193 0.08 -24.89 11.59
CA ILE A 193 0.39 -24.48 12.98
C ILE A 193 -0.66 -25.07 13.94
N VAL A 194 -1.94 -24.93 13.61
CA VAL A 194 -3.03 -25.43 14.46
C VAL A 194 -2.92 -26.94 14.65
N ALA A 195 -2.56 -27.68 13.60
CA ALA A 195 -2.44 -29.13 13.61
C ALA A 195 -1.16 -29.67 14.28
N SER A 196 -0.19 -28.80 14.62
CA SER A 196 1.13 -29.22 15.10
C SER A 196 1.37 -28.79 16.55
N GLU A 197 2.15 -29.57 17.28
CA GLU A 197 2.62 -29.22 18.64
C GLU A 197 3.91 -28.37 18.59
N LYS A 198 4.71 -28.58 17.54
CA LYS A 198 6.02 -27.95 17.37
C LYS A 198 6.05 -27.13 16.09
N VAL A 199 6.49 -25.87 16.18
CA VAL A 199 6.51 -24.89 15.11
C VAL A 199 7.88 -24.24 15.02
N ILE A 200 8.37 -24.03 13.79
CA ILE A 200 9.60 -23.29 13.52
C ILE A 200 9.22 -21.90 12.96
N TRP A 201 9.60 -20.83 13.64
CA TRP A 201 9.48 -19.50 13.08
C TRP A 201 10.75 -19.15 12.30
N VAL A 202 10.59 -18.60 11.08
CA VAL A 202 11.65 -18.10 10.21
C VAL A 202 11.31 -16.71 9.69
N GLU A 203 12.26 -16.00 9.06
CA GLU A 203 12.05 -14.59 8.67
C GLU A 203 11.13 -14.38 7.48
N GLY A 204 10.94 -15.37 6.60
CA GLY A 204 10.14 -15.16 5.39
C GLY A 204 9.51 -16.43 4.82
N GLU A 205 8.48 -16.21 3.99
CA GLU A 205 7.63 -17.25 3.43
C GLU A 205 8.43 -18.33 2.68
N LYS A 206 9.44 -17.92 1.90
CA LYS A 206 10.27 -18.85 1.13
C LYS A 206 11.05 -19.82 2.02
N CYS A 207 11.55 -19.37 3.18
CA CYS A 207 12.23 -20.21 4.15
C CYS A 207 11.24 -21.14 4.85
N ALA A 208 10.04 -20.62 5.17
CA ALA A 208 8.97 -21.43 5.74
C ALA A 208 8.53 -22.53 4.77
N ASP A 209 8.33 -22.23 3.49
CA ASP A 209 7.98 -23.21 2.47
C ASP A 209 9.02 -24.32 2.35
N ALA A 210 10.31 -23.95 2.31
CA ALA A 210 11.39 -24.93 2.22
C ALA A 210 11.42 -25.91 3.41
N LEU A 211 11.11 -25.44 4.63
CA LEU A 211 11.00 -26.29 5.80
C LEU A 211 9.72 -27.14 5.76
N ASN A 212 8.61 -26.56 5.31
CA ASN A 212 7.34 -27.29 5.17
C ASN A 212 7.45 -28.43 4.13
N GLU A 213 8.16 -28.22 3.03
CA GLU A 213 8.41 -29.24 1.99
C GLU A 213 9.17 -30.46 2.52
N ILE A 214 10.02 -30.30 3.51
CA ILE A 214 10.78 -31.41 4.13
C ILE A 214 10.13 -31.94 5.42
N GLY A 215 8.85 -31.55 5.67
CA GLY A 215 8.02 -32.15 6.71
C GLY A 215 8.05 -31.47 8.08
N TYR A 216 8.65 -30.28 8.20
CA TYR A 216 8.52 -29.46 9.41
C TYR A 216 7.32 -28.53 9.30
N THR A 217 6.76 -28.14 10.43
CA THR A 217 5.78 -27.05 10.45
C THR A 217 6.50 -25.74 10.67
N ALA A 218 6.58 -24.93 9.63
CA ALA A 218 7.24 -23.64 9.68
C ALA A 218 6.29 -22.48 9.36
N THR A 219 6.55 -21.35 9.97
CA THR A 219 5.81 -20.09 9.83
C THR A 219 6.74 -18.89 9.75
N CYS A 220 6.18 -17.76 9.34
CA CYS A 220 6.83 -16.45 9.41
C CYS A 220 5.80 -15.35 9.66
N THR A 221 6.29 -14.16 9.98
CA THR A 221 5.47 -12.94 10.02
C THR A 221 5.42 -12.29 8.64
N MET A 222 4.26 -11.74 8.28
CA MET A 222 4.06 -11.02 7.02
C MET A 222 5.06 -9.88 6.84
N GLY A 223 5.75 -9.86 5.68
CA GLY A 223 6.67 -8.79 5.31
C GLY A 223 8.04 -8.85 6.00
N GLY A 224 8.37 -9.96 6.64
CA GLY A 224 9.68 -10.24 7.23
C GLY A 224 10.09 -9.25 8.32
N ALA A 225 11.40 -9.20 8.60
CA ALA A 225 11.99 -8.35 9.64
C ALA A 225 11.65 -6.85 9.53
N GLY A 226 11.39 -6.37 8.31
CA GLY A 226 11.10 -4.95 8.06
C GLY A 226 9.73 -4.47 8.52
N MET A 227 8.76 -5.37 8.67
CA MET A 227 7.39 -5.02 9.05
C MET A 227 7.08 -5.29 10.53
N LEU A 228 7.78 -6.21 11.18
CA LEU A 228 7.63 -6.49 12.60
C LEU A 228 8.56 -5.59 13.42
N SER A 229 7.98 -4.75 14.24
CA SER A 229 8.67 -3.87 15.19
C SER A 229 7.82 -3.69 16.45
N ARG A 230 8.40 -3.18 17.54
CA ARG A 230 7.64 -2.89 18.77
C ARG A 230 6.45 -1.95 18.51
N LYS A 231 6.55 -1.01 17.55
CA LYS A 231 5.46 -0.10 17.19
C LYS A 231 4.33 -0.77 16.40
N SER A 232 4.62 -1.82 15.67
CA SER A 232 3.65 -2.55 14.84
C SER A 232 3.24 -3.89 15.44
N ALA A 233 3.82 -4.30 16.56
CA ALA A 233 3.61 -5.61 17.20
C ALA A 233 2.13 -5.92 17.47
N SER A 234 1.35 -4.93 17.94
CA SER A 234 -0.08 -5.09 18.22
C SER A 234 -0.96 -5.35 16.98
N ARG A 235 -0.38 -5.24 15.78
CA ARG A 235 -1.08 -5.56 14.53
C ARG A 235 -0.86 -7.00 14.07
N PHE A 236 -0.05 -7.79 14.76
CA PHE A 236 0.22 -9.17 14.42
C PHE A 236 -0.51 -10.10 15.37
N ASP A 237 -1.15 -11.13 14.81
CA ASP A 237 -1.82 -12.16 15.58
C ASP A 237 -0.86 -13.35 15.79
N PHE A 238 -0.38 -13.50 17.02
CA PHE A 238 0.46 -14.61 17.45
C PHE A 238 -0.34 -15.72 18.16
N SER A 239 -1.66 -15.56 18.32
CA SER A 239 -2.51 -16.54 19.00
C SER A 239 -2.43 -17.97 18.46
N PRO A 240 -2.15 -18.22 17.15
CA PRO A 240 -1.95 -19.59 16.67
C PRO A 240 -0.74 -20.31 17.28
N LEU A 241 0.22 -19.59 17.88
CA LEU A 241 1.40 -20.17 18.55
C LEU A 241 1.18 -20.47 20.02
N ARG A 242 0.01 -20.15 20.57
CA ARG A 242 -0.30 -20.46 21.97
C ARG A 242 -0.16 -21.96 22.25
N ASP A 243 0.50 -22.30 23.35
CA ASP A 243 0.75 -23.67 23.81
C ASP A 243 1.58 -24.53 22.83
N LYS A 244 2.30 -23.91 21.88
CA LYS A 244 3.18 -24.61 20.94
C LYS A 244 4.64 -24.58 21.42
N GLU A 245 5.37 -25.66 21.15
CA GLU A 245 6.83 -25.65 21.22
C GLU A 245 7.37 -24.82 20.03
N LEU A 246 7.91 -23.64 20.32
CA LEU A 246 8.38 -22.70 19.29
C LEU A 246 9.90 -22.73 19.18
N ILE A 247 10.41 -23.05 17.99
CA ILE A 247 11.80 -22.85 17.60
C ILE A 247 11.90 -21.59 16.77
N ILE A 248 12.73 -20.64 17.18
CA ILE A 248 12.94 -19.39 16.46
C ILE A 248 14.27 -19.47 15.72
N TRP A 249 14.19 -19.42 14.38
CA TRP A 249 15.35 -19.53 13.49
C TRP A 249 15.44 -18.26 12.63
N GLY A 250 16.02 -17.20 13.19
CA GLY A 250 16.24 -15.92 12.51
C GLY A 250 17.55 -15.89 11.72
N ASP A 251 17.70 -14.88 10.86
CA ASP A 251 18.95 -14.63 10.14
C ASP A 251 20.10 -14.28 11.12
N ASN A 252 21.31 -14.69 10.78
CA ASN A 252 22.48 -14.49 11.63
C ASN A 252 23.07 -13.07 11.49
N ASP A 253 22.21 -12.06 11.62
CA ASP A 253 22.61 -10.66 11.65
C ASP A 253 21.93 -9.89 12.80
N ASN A 254 22.24 -8.60 12.95
CA ASN A 254 21.70 -7.78 14.03
C ASN A 254 20.20 -7.52 13.89
N ALA A 255 19.66 -7.49 12.68
CA ALA A 255 18.24 -7.29 12.44
C ALA A 255 17.46 -8.56 12.79
N GLY A 256 17.90 -9.72 12.30
CA GLY A 256 17.32 -11.01 12.59
C GLY A 256 17.29 -11.34 14.09
N ARG A 257 18.38 -11.06 14.83
CA ARG A 257 18.43 -11.24 16.29
C ARG A 257 17.37 -10.40 17.02
N LYS A 258 17.22 -9.12 16.66
CA LYS A 258 16.21 -8.24 17.29
C LYS A 258 14.78 -8.69 16.99
N VAL A 259 14.54 -9.18 15.79
CA VAL A 259 13.22 -9.69 15.41
C VAL A 259 12.94 -11.01 16.12
N ALA A 260 13.93 -11.91 16.23
CA ALA A 260 13.80 -13.17 16.97
C ALA A 260 13.45 -12.93 18.45
N GLU A 261 14.11 -11.97 19.12
CA GLU A 261 13.77 -11.56 20.50
C GLU A 261 12.33 -11.05 20.61
N LEU A 262 11.89 -10.24 19.65
CA LEU A 262 10.52 -9.71 19.65
C LEU A 262 9.48 -10.81 19.38
N VAL A 263 9.77 -11.75 18.47
CA VAL A 263 8.90 -12.90 18.23
C VAL A 263 8.75 -13.77 19.47
N GLN A 264 9.85 -14.01 20.19
CA GLN A 264 9.82 -14.74 21.46
C GLN A 264 8.91 -14.04 22.48
N GLU A 265 9.07 -12.72 22.64
CA GLU A 265 8.25 -11.93 23.55
C GLU A 265 6.75 -12.00 23.17
N LEU A 266 6.42 -11.87 21.89
CA LEU A 266 5.04 -11.86 21.42
C LEU A 266 4.39 -13.26 21.52
N ALA A 267 5.13 -14.31 21.22
CA ALA A 267 4.62 -15.68 21.33
C ALA A 267 4.37 -16.10 22.78
N LEU A 268 5.20 -15.64 23.74
CA LEU A 268 4.99 -15.90 25.15
C LEU A 268 3.77 -15.17 25.74
N ASN A 269 3.33 -14.08 25.08
CA ASN A 269 2.17 -13.28 25.51
C ASN A 269 0.90 -13.55 24.68
N ALA A 270 0.90 -14.57 23.80
CA ALA A 270 -0.17 -14.90 22.87
C ALA A 270 -1.40 -15.57 23.49
#